data_c3f177e6367a2acaa5d0b8d78002f5f1
#
_entry.id   c3f177e6367a2acaa5d0b8d78002f5f1
#
_cell.length_a   1.000
_cell.length_b   1.000
_cell.length_c   1.000
_cell.angle_alpha   90.00
_cell.angle_beta   90.00
_cell.angle_gamma   90.00
#
_symmetry.space_group_name_H-M   'P 1'
#
loop_
_entity.id
_entity.type
_entity.pdbx_description
1 polymer ?
#
loop_
_entity_poly.entity_id
_entity_poly.type
_entity_poly.pdbx_seq_one_letter_code
_entity_poly.pdbx_strand_id
1 'polypeptide(L)'
;MNDVQRSASEKGLSRELVGALNELARVKRLLIALDFDGTLAPEVDDPEKARAIPEARAAILRLLALPNTRVALVSGRALASLEAVTDLPDHTLLVGSHGVEI
;
A
#
# COMPACT_ATOMS: atom_id res chain seq x y z
N MET A 1 16.13 -0.12 20.47
CA MET A 1 15.47 -0.56 19.24
C MET A 1 14.24 0.30 19.00
N ASN A 2 14.07 0.87 17.80
CA ASN A 2 12.87 1.63 17.47
C ASN A 2 11.72 0.67 17.08
N ASP A 3 10.51 1.20 16.90
CA ASP A 3 9.34 0.39 16.61
C ASP A 3 9.46 -0.39 15.30
N VAL A 4 10.12 0.19 14.28
CA VAL A 4 10.35 -0.47 13.00
C VAL A 4 11.26 -1.68 13.18
N GLN A 5 12.36 -1.53 13.90
CA GLN A 5 13.30 -2.63 14.13
C GLN A 5 12.70 -3.75 14.97
N ARG A 6 11.89 -3.42 15.97
CA ARG A 6 11.20 -4.41 16.80
C ARG A 6 10.22 -5.22 15.96
N SER A 7 9.35 -4.54 15.22
CA SER A 7 8.36 -5.20 14.37
C SER A 7 9.02 -6.04 13.28
N ALA A 8 10.09 -5.53 12.67
CA ALA A 8 10.84 -6.22 11.64
C ALA A 8 11.50 -7.50 12.17
N SER A 9 12.09 -7.47 13.36
CA SER A 9 12.70 -8.64 14.00
C SER A 9 11.66 -9.72 14.26
N GLU A 10 10.48 -9.34 14.75
CA GLU A 10 9.37 -10.27 15.00
C GLU A 10 8.88 -10.93 13.72
N LYS A 11 8.96 -10.23 12.58
CA LYS A 11 8.53 -10.72 11.27
C LYS A 11 9.66 -11.35 10.46
N GLY A 12 10.87 -11.44 11.00
CA GLY A 12 12.01 -12.04 10.31
C GLY A 12 12.54 -11.24 9.13
N LEU A 13 12.38 -9.91 9.12
CA LEU A 13 12.90 -9.06 8.06
C LEU A 13 14.41 -8.92 8.13
N SER A 14 15.08 -8.81 6.97
CA SER A 14 16.52 -8.65 6.90
C SER A 14 16.98 -7.31 7.48
N ARG A 15 18.24 -7.23 7.92
CA ARG A 15 18.85 -5.99 8.41
C ARG A 15 18.88 -4.91 7.32
N GLU A 16 19.15 -5.30 6.08
CA GLU A 16 19.19 -4.37 4.95
C GLU A 16 17.84 -3.74 4.71
N LEU A 17 16.78 -4.54 4.74
CA LEU A 17 15.40 -4.04 4.59
C LEU A 17 15.03 -3.12 5.75
N VAL A 18 15.35 -3.50 6.99
CA VAL A 18 15.09 -2.67 8.16
C VAL A 18 15.81 -1.33 8.04
N GLY A 19 17.08 -1.33 7.61
CA GLY A 19 17.84 -0.11 7.36
C GLY A 19 17.18 0.79 6.32
N ALA A 20 16.74 0.22 5.22
CA ALA A 20 16.04 0.95 4.17
C ALA A 20 14.72 1.55 4.69
N LEU A 21 13.93 0.80 5.43
CA LEU A 21 12.69 1.29 6.03
C LEU A 21 12.94 2.42 7.02
N ASN A 22 14.01 2.34 7.82
CA ASN A 22 14.38 3.40 8.75
C ASN A 22 14.77 4.69 8.01
N GLU A 23 15.47 4.58 6.88
CA GLU A 23 15.80 5.75 6.06
C GLU A 23 14.55 6.38 5.47
N LEU A 24 13.62 5.58 4.94
CA LEU A 24 12.35 6.06 4.40
C LEU A 24 11.52 6.77 5.48
N ALA A 25 11.53 6.26 6.71
CA ALA A 25 10.78 6.87 7.81
C ALA A 25 11.29 8.27 8.20
N ARG A 26 12.49 8.65 7.77
CA ARG A 26 13.10 9.94 8.09
C ARG A 26 12.90 11.02 7.03
N VAL A 27 12.37 10.67 5.85
CA VAL A 27 12.17 11.66 4.79
C VAL A 27 11.01 12.60 5.16
N LYS A 28 11.08 13.84 4.67
CA LYS A 28 10.07 14.86 5.00
C LYS A 28 8.74 14.59 4.29
N ARG A 29 8.79 14.04 3.10
CA ARG A 29 7.61 13.68 2.31
C ARG A 29 7.81 12.29 1.74
N LEU A 30 6.78 11.47 1.79
CA LEU A 30 6.86 10.10 1.34
C LEU A 30 5.64 9.77 0.48
N LEU A 31 5.88 9.20 -0.67
CA LEU A 31 4.85 8.57 -1.51
C LEU A 31 5.12 7.08 -1.52
N ILE A 32 4.13 6.30 -1.14
CA ILE A 32 4.20 4.84 -1.16
C ILE A 32 3.26 4.36 -2.26
N ALA A 33 3.82 3.77 -3.30
CA ALA A 33 3.06 3.21 -4.40
C ALA A 33 3.00 1.69 -4.23
N LEU A 34 1.80 1.14 -4.20
CA LEU A 34 1.56 -0.27 -3.92
C LEU A 34 0.75 -0.90 -5.05
N ASP A 35 1.18 -2.09 -5.48
CA ASP A 35 0.40 -2.92 -6.37
C ASP A 35 -0.81 -3.49 -5.63
N PHE A 36 -1.95 -3.63 -6.30
CA PHE A 36 -3.19 -4.09 -5.67
C PHE A 36 -3.41 -5.59 -5.85
N ASP A 37 -3.61 -6.05 -7.10
CA ASP A 37 -3.95 -7.45 -7.37
C ASP A 37 -2.75 -8.37 -7.15
N GLY A 38 -2.92 -9.41 -6.36
CA GLY A 38 -1.86 -10.36 -6.03
C GLY A 38 -0.86 -9.86 -4.98
N THR A 39 -1.01 -8.63 -4.50
CA THR A 39 -0.13 -8.02 -3.49
C THR A 39 -0.93 -7.65 -2.25
N LEU A 40 -1.83 -6.68 -2.35
CA LEU A 40 -2.69 -6.25 -1.25
C LEU A 40 -3.96 -7.09 -1.18
N ALA A 41 -4.46 -7.52 -2.33
CA ALA A 41 -5.63 -8.36 -2.45
C ALA A 41 -5.25 -9.68 -3.11
N PRO A 42 -5.71 -10.82 -2.60
CA PRO A 42 -5.52 -12.11 -3.28
C PRO A 42 -6.15 -12.08 -4.66
N GLU A 43 -5.55 -12.79 -5.60
CA GLU A 43 -6.18 -12.99 -6.90
C GLU A 43 -7.43 -13.84 -6.75
N VAL A 44 -8.50 -13.44 -7.39
CA VAL A 44 -9.80 -14.14 -7.36
C VAL A 44 -10.33 -14.28 -8.79
N ASP A 45 -11.21 -15.28 -9.00
CA ASP A 45 -11.75 -15.56 -10.33
C ASP A 45 -12.59 -14.41 -10.87
N ASP A 46 -13.39 -13.75 -10.00
CA ASP A 46 -14.18 -12.58 -10.37
C ASP A 46 -13.44 -11.31 -9.92
N PRO A 47 -12.85 -10.53 -10.86
CA PRO A 47 -12.10 -9.33 -10.50
C PRO A 47 -12.88 -8.31 -9.68
N GLU A 48 -14.20 -8.25 -9.82
CA GLU A 48 -15.02 -7.32 -9.05
C GLU A 48 -15.17 -7.70 -7.58
N LYS A 49 -14.80 -8.93 -7.22
CA LYS A 49 -14.84 -9.43 -5.84
C LYS A 49 -13.52 -9.30 -5.11
N ALA A 50 -12.47 -8.84 -5.77
CA ALA A 50 -11.17 -8.65 -5.13
C ALA A 50 -11.27 -7.61 -4.01
N ARG A 51 -10.66 -7.91 -2.87
CA ARG A 51 -10.58 -6.97 -1.73
C ARG A 51 -9.23 -7.14 -1.06
N ALA A 52 -8.66 -6.03 -0.59
CA ALA A 52 -7.45 -6.08 0.21
C ALA A 52 -7.67 -6.93 1.47
N ILE A 53 -6.66 -7.68 1.85
CA ILE A 53 -6.74 -8.42 3.13
C ILE A 53 -6.80 -7.42 4.29
N PRO A 54 -7.50 -7.76 5.41
CA PRO A 54 -7.71 -6.80 6.50
C PRO A 54 -6.42 -6.19 7.06
N GLU A 55 -5.36 -6.96 7.17
CA GLU A 55 -4.06 -6.49 7.67
C GLU A 55 -3.46 -5.44 6.73
N ALA A 56 -3.55 -5.65 5.42
CA ALA A 56 -3.06 -4.70 4.43
C ALA A 56 -3.86 -3.41 4.47
N ARG A 57 -5.19 -3.51 4.55
CA ARG A 57 -6.07 -2.34 4.65
C ARG A 57 -5.75 -1.53 5.91
N ALA A 58 -5.60 -2.19 7.04
CA ALA A 58 -5.27 -1.53 8.30
C ALA A 58 -3.92 -0.81 8.23
N ALA A 59 -2.92 -1.43 7.60
CA ALA A 59 -1.61 -0.82 7.42
C ALA A 59 -1.69 0.44 6.53
N ILE A 60 -2.45 0.38 5.44
CA ILE A 60 -2.66 1.53 4.56
C ILE A 60 -3.33 2.67 5.29
N LEU A 61 -4.36 2.39 6.08
CA LEU A 61 -5.05 3.42 6.87
C LEU A 61 -4.10 4.11 7.86
N ARG A 62 -3.19 3.35 8.48
CA ARG A 62 -2.18 3.92 9.37
C ARG A 62 -1.18 4.81 8.61
N LEU A 63 -0.78 4.41 7.42
CA LEU A 63 0.10 5.21 6.57
C LEU A 63 -0.58 6.52 6.14
N LEU A 64 -1.86 6.44 5.76
CA LEU A 64 -2.63 7.63 5.36
C LEU A 64 -2.82 8.62 6.50
N ALA A 65 -2.79 8.16 7.74
CA ALA A 65 -2.92 9.03 8.92
C ALA A 65 -1.62 9.78 9.25
N LEU A 66 -0.49 9.38 8.68
CA LEU A 66 0.78 10.06 8.92
C LEU A 66 0.87 11.37 8.15
N PRO A 67 1.45 12.42 8.76
CA PRO A 67 1.65 13.69 8.06
C PRO A 67 2.66 13.51 6.91
N ASN A 68 2.45 14.23 5.82
CA ASN A 68 3.37 14.27 4.68
C ASN A 68 3.60 12.89 4.02
N THR A 69 2.69 11.95 4.23
CA THR A 69 2.73 10.62 3.62
C THR A 69 1.51 10.45 2.72
N ARG A 70 1.75 10.00 1.50
CA ARG A 70 0.70 9.68 0.55
C ARG A 70 0.82 8.24 0.11
N VAL A 71 -0.31 7.63 -0.19
CA VAL A 71 -0.38 6.26 -0.68
C VAL A 71 -1.05 6.26 -2.04
N ALA A 72 -0.45 5.56 -2.99
CA ALA A 72 -1.00 5.32 -4.31
C ALA A 72 -1.18 3.82 -4.52
N LEU A 73 -2.33 3.42 -5.02
CA LEU A 73 -2.55 2.06 -5.50
C LEU A 73 -2.39 2.04 -7.01
N VAL A 74 -1.55 1.14 -7.49
CA VAL A 74 -1.23 1.02 -8.91
C VAL A 74 -1.76 -0.32 -9.42
N SER A 75 -2.45 -0.31 -10.55
CA SER A 75 -3.08 -1.51 -11.07
C SER A 75 -3.15 -1.48 -12.60
N GLY A 76 -3.19 -2.68 -13.19
CA GLY A 76 -3.55 -2.84 -14.60
C GLY A 76 -5.04 -2.69 -14.86
N ARG A 77 -5.87 -2.69 -13.82
CA ARG A 77 -7.31 -2.48 -13.96
C ARG A 77 -7.62 -1.11 -14.52
N ALA A 78 -8.71 -0.98 -15.26
CA ALA A 78 -9.26 0.34 -15.55
C ALA A 78 -9.54 1.08 -14.23
N LEU A 79 -9.40 2.39 -14.24
CA LEU A 79 -9.56 3.20 -13.01
C LEU A 79 -10.91 2.97 -12.35
N ALA A 80 -12.00 2.89 -13.13
CA ALA A 80 -13.33 2.62 -12.59
C ALA A 80 -13.42 1.27 -11.89
N SER A 81 -12.75 0.23 -12.41
CA SER A 81 -12.69 -1.07 -11.77
C SER A 81 -11.91 -1.02 -10.46
N LEU A 82 -10.79 -0.30 -10.45
CA LEU A 82 -9.98 -0.13 -9.25
C LEU A 82 -10.76 0.61 -8.16
N GLU A 83 -11.46 1.67 -8.50
CA GLU A 83 -12.32 2.40 -7.58
C GLU A 83 -13.40 1.51 -6.95
N ALA A 84 -13.98 0.62 -7.76
CA ALA A 84 -15.05 -0.27 -7.29
C ALA A 84 -14.59 -1.30 -6.26
N VAL A 85 -13.33 -1.74 -6.31
CA VAL A 85 -12.81 -2.78 -5.43
C VAL A 85 -11.98 -2.25 -4.26
N THR A 86 -11.61 -0.97 -4.27
CA THR A 86 -10.90 -0.33 -3.16
C THR A 86 -11.90 0.28 -2.19
N ASP A 87 -11.70 0.00 -0.90
CA ASP A 87 -12.51 0.55 0.18
C ASP A 87 -11.58 1.40 1.05
N LEU A 88 -11.12 2.49 0.49
CA LEU A 88 -10.14 3.39 1.11
C LEU A 88 -10.61 4.85 1.02
N PRO A 89 -10.10 5.72 1.89
CA PRO A 89 -10.44 7.14 1.85
C PRO A 89 -10.14 7.80 0.50
N ASP A 90 -10.91 8.81 0.15
CA ASP A 90 -10.83 9.53 -1.13
C ASP A 90 -9.46 10.13 -1.43
N HIS A 91 -8.67 10.44 -0.40
CA HIS A 91 -7.32 10.97 -0.59
C HIS A 91 -6.27 9.92 -0.93
N THR A 92 -6.66 8.65 -1.03
CA THR A 92 -5.81 7.60 -1.60
C THR A 92 -5.72 7.81 -3.10
N LEU A 93 -4.51 7.88 -3.63
CA LEU A 93 -4.30 8.01 -5.07
C LEU A 93 -4.54 6.67 -5.75
N LEU A 94 -5.27 6.68 -6.87
CA LEU A 94 -5.51 5.48 -7.66
C LEU A 94 -4.91 5.67 -9.06
N VAL A 95 -4.11 4.70 -9.48
CA VAL A 95 -3.47 4.70 -10.79
C VAL A 95 -3.90 3.42 -11.51
N GLY A 96 -4.71 3.56 -12.52
CA GLY A 96 -5.27 2.44 -13.28
C GLY A 96 -4.65 2.30 -14.67
N SER A 97 -5.07 1.26 -15.39
CA SER A 97 -4.67 0.97 -16.76
C SER A 97 -3.15 1.03 -16.97
N HIS A 98 -2.38 0.40 -16.07
CA HIS A 98 -0.91 0.38 -16.08
C HIS A 98 -0.30 1.78 -16.12
N GLY A 99 -0.91 2.76 -15.46
CA GLY A 99 -0.40 4.12 -15.36
C GLY A 99 -1.00 5.11 -16.36
N VAL A 100 -1.88 4.66 -17.25
CA VAL A 100 -2.53 5.54 -18.24
C VAL A 100 -3.62 6.39 -17.61
N GLU A 101 -4.32 5.87 -16.61
CA GLU A 101 -5.38 6.58 -15.89
C GLU A 101 -4.94 6.90 -14.46
N ILE A 102 -5.21 8.11 -14.06
CA ILE A 102 -4.90 8.57 -12.70
C ILE A 102 -6.13 9.27 -12.10
#